data_a9478ce66419f99d029b737dac7cf3c8
#
_entry.id   a9478ce66419f99d029b737dac7cf3c8
#
_cell.length_a   1.000
_cell.length_b   1.000
_cell.length_c   1.000
_cell.angle_alpha   90.00
_cell.angle_beta   90.00
_cell.angle_gamma   90.00
#
_symmetry.space_group_name_H-M   'P 1'
#
loop_
_entity.id
_entity.type
_entity.pdbx_description
1 polymer ?
#
loop_
_entity_poly.entity_id
_entity_poly.type
_entity_poly.pdbx_seq_one_letter_code
_entity_poly.pdbx_strand_id
1 'polypeptide(L)'
;MGISHSEAYAAAGVNIEAGYEGVKLMKKHVQRTMIPGVVSDLGGFGGLFAPDLAGMKEPVLVSGTDGVGTKQRIAQLVDKHDTVGIDCVAMCVNDIICCGAKPIFFLDYIAIGKNEPEKVATLVSGVAEGCVQSGCALIGGETAEHPGTMAADDYDLAGFAVGIVDREKIIDHNRMKAGDVVIALPSSGIHSNGYSLVRKVFNVEHADLGAHIDELGCTLGEELLRPTKIYVKPVLAAMEKAAIHGVSHITGGGFYENIPRCIPDGLCAKIEKSALRIPPIFTMLQRMGNVSEHDMFNTYNMGTGMTLIAAKEDADRAIAALKENGQDAYVIGEVVSGEEKVTLC
;
A
#
# COMPACT_ATOMS: atom_id res chain seq x y z
N MET A 1 2.31 13.43 -33.20
CA MET A 1 3.67 12.92 -33.41
C MET A 1 3.57 11.71 -34.33
N GLY A 2 4.47 11.56 -35.33
CA GLY A 2 4.52 10.37 -36.16
C GLY A 2 4.94 9.16 -35.31
N ILE A 3 4.32 8.00 -35.55
CA ILE A 3 4.69 6.74 -34.90
C ILE A 3 6.13 6.39 -35.35
N SER A 4 7.05 6.22 -34.40
CA SER A 4 8.38 5.74 -34.67
C SER A 4 8.32 4.22 -34.91
N HIS A 5 8.99 3.74 -35.97
CA HIS A 5 9.13 2.31 -36.26
C HIS A 5 10.62 1.98 -36.36
N SER A 6 11.05 0.87 -35.80
CA SER A 6 12.43 0.40 -35.89
C SER A 6 12.45 -1.12 -36.05
N GLU A 7 12.78 -1.58 -37.29
CA GLU A 7 12.95 -3.00 -37.57
C GLU A 7 14.08 -3.64 -36.74
N ALA A 8 15.12 -2.87 -36.44
CA ALA A 8 16.23 -3.34 -35.61
C ALA A 8 15.81 -3.58 -34.16
N TYR A 9 14.96 -2.69 -33.60
CA TYR A 9 14.40 -2.88 -32.26
C TYR A 9 13.40 -4.04 -32.23
N ALA A 10 12.53 -4.16 -33.23
CA ALA A 10 11.61 -5.27 -33.35
C ALA A 10 12.36 -6.62 -33.45
N ALA A 11 13.44 -6.68 -34.21
CA ALA A 11 14.32 -7.86 -34.29
C ALA A 11 15.04 -8.19 -32.96
N ALA A 12 15.22 -7.17 -32.08
CA ALA A 12 15.78 -7.33 -30.74
C ALA A 12 14.69 -7.66 -29.67
N GLY A 13 13.42 -7.78 -30.08
CA GLY A 13 12.30 -8.15 -29.17
C GLY A 13 11.57 -6.97 -28.53
N VAL A 14 11.85 -5.72 -28.94
CA VAL A 14 11.18 -4.51 -28.40
C VAL A 14 10.11 -4.00 -29.36
N ASN A 15 8.86 -3.87 -28.89
CA ASN A 15 7.74 -3.41 -29.71
C ASN A 15 7.35 -1.96 -29.38
N ILE A 16 7.88 -1.00 -30.14
CA ILE A 16 7.61 0.43 -29.94
C ILE A 16 6.12 0.77 -30.17
N GLU A 17 5.47 0.13 -31.15
CA GLU A 17 4.06 0.38 -31.49
C GLU A 17 3.15 -0.07 -30.33
N ALA A 18 3.44 -1.20 -29.70
CA ALA A 18 2.75 -1.65 -28.49
C ALA A 18 2.88 -0.63 -27.35
N GLY A 19 4.05 0.01 -27.20
CA GLY A 19 4.22 1.10 -26.23
C GLY A 19 3.27 2.27 -26.47
N TYR A 20 3.14 2.74 -27.70
CA TYR A 20 2.21 3.83 -28.04
C TYR A 20 0.74 3.44 -27.84
N GLU A 21 0.36 2.22 -28.20
CA GLU A 21 -1.03 1.75 -27.97
C GLU A 21 -1.32 1.61 -26.47
N GLY A 22 -0.37 1.08 -25.68
CA GLY A 22 -0.48 1.03 -24.22
C GLY A 22 -0.75 2.42 -23.62
N VAL A 23 0.05 3.43 -23.99
CA VAL A 23 -0.15 4.82 -23.53
C VAL A 23 -1.54 5.34 -23.89
N LYS A 24 -2.03 5.06 -25.09
CA LYS A 24 -3.39 5.46 -25.51
C LYS A 24 -4.48 4.79 -24.68
N LEU A 25 -4.35 3.48 -24.41
CA LEU A 25 -5.33 2.73 -23.63
C LEU A 25 -5.36 3.18 -22.16
N MET A 26 -4.22 3.49 -21.55
CA MET A 26 -4.16 3.90 -20.14
C MET A 26 -4.60 5.34 -19.91
N LYS A 27 -4.62 6.21 -20.94
CA LYS A 27 -4.95 7.64 -20.81
C LYS A 27 -6.25 7.91 -20.07
N LYS A 28 -7.33 7.15 -20.35
CA LYS A 28 -8.63 7.28 -19.68
C LYS A 28 -8.56 6.99 -18.18
N HIS A 29 -7.68 6.07 -17.77
CA HIS A 29 -7.51 5.71 -16.35
C HIS A 29 -6.75 6.81 -15.62
N VAL A 30 -5.66 7.29 -16.22
CA VAL A 30 -4.85 8.37 -15.65
C VAL A 30 -5.65 9.67 -15.50
N GLN A 31 -6.51 10.01 -16.47
CA GLN A 31 -7.38 11.19 -16.38
C GLN A 31 -8.28 11.21 -15.15
N ARG A 32 -8.68 10.04 -14.61
CA ARG A 32 -9.46 9.96 -13.36
C ARG A 32 -8.70 10.45 -12.12
N THR A 33 -7.39 10.48 -12.19
CA THR A 33 -6.52 10.87 -11.07
C THR A 33 -6.18 12.36 -11.08
N MET A 34 -6.57 13.12 -12.11
CA MET A 34 -6.24 14.53 -12.23
C MET A 34 -6.86 15.34 -11.11
N ILE A 35 -6.02 16.06 -10.38
CA ILE A 35 -6.39 16.95 -9.29
C ILE A 35 -5.80 18.35 -9.54
N PRO A 36 -6.28 19.41 -8.88
CA PRO A 36 -5.63 20.72 -8.91
C PRO A 36 -4.15 20.59 -8.55
N GLY A 37 -3.30 21.28 -9.30
CA GLY A 37 -1.84 21.20 -9.16
C GLY A 37 -1.16 20.41 -10.28
N VAL A 38 -1.84 19.52 -11.00
CA VAL A 38 -1.27 18.89 -12.20
C VAL A 38 -1.13 19.92 -13.30
N VAL A 39 0.11 20.13 -13.81
CA VAL A 39 0.43 21.16 -14.80
C VAL A 39 0.74 20.56 -16.18
N SER A 40 1.17 19.30 -16.24
CA SER A 40 1.54 18.63 -17.48
C SER A 40 0.54 17.57 -17.89
N ASP A 41 0.38 17.40 -19.21
CA ASP A 41 -0.22 16.18 -19.77
C ASP A 41 0.78 15.02 -19.74
N LEU A 42 0.27 13.78 -19.87
CA LEU A 42 1.11 12.58 -20.05
C LEU A 42 1.92 12.64 -21.34
N GLY A 43 3.16 12.13 -21.29
CA GLY A 43 4.04 11.96 -22.45
C GLY A 43 5.12 13.03 -22.60
N GLY A 44 5.31 13.89 -21.60
CA GLY A 44 6.50 14.75 -21.46
C GLY A 44 7.69 14.00 -20.85
N PHE A 45 8.85 14.64 -20.75
CA PHE A 45 10.03 14.09 -20.07
C PHE A 45 9.85 13.92 -18.56
N GLY A 46 8.85 14.59 -17.96
CA GLY A 46 8.55 14.49 -16.53
C GLY A 46 7.15 15.01 -16.22
N GLY A 47 6.58 14.52 -15.13
CA GLY A 47 5.34 15.02 -14.57
C GLY A 47 5.56 16.35 -13.85
N LEU A 48 4.75 17.37 -14.16
CA LEU A 48 4.82 18.68 -13.51
C LEU A 48 3.66 18.83 -12.53
N PHE A 49 3.98 19.18 -11.30
CA PHE A 49 3.01 19.41 -10.26
C PHE A 49 3.29 20.70 -9.51
N ALA A 50 2.31 21.59 -9.40
CA ALA A 50 2.35 22.82 -8.62
C ALA A 50 1.58 22.58 -7.30
N PRO A 51 2.26 22.34 -6.17
CA PRO A 51 1.58 22.10 -4.90
C PRO A 51 0.88 23.39 -4.41
N ASP A 52 -0.30 23.21 -3.82
CA ASP A 52 -0.93 24.29 -3.06
C ASP A 52 -0.22 24.44 -1.72
N LEU A 53 0.45 25.55 -1.54
CA LEU A 53 1.19 25.92 -0.33
C LEU A 53 0.42 26.90 0.56
N ALA A 54 -0.84 27.22 0.22
CA ALA A 54 -1.62 28.17 1.00
C ALA A 54 -1.82 27.65 2.44
N GLY A 55 -1.46 28.51 3.39
CA GLY A 55 -1.55 28.20 4.83
C GLY A 55 -0.42 27.36 5.40
N MET A 56 0.57 26.96 4.60
CA MET A 56 1.80 26.31 5.08
C MET A 56 2.85 27.36 5.40
N LYS A 57 3.50 27.19 6.56
CA LYS A 57 4.61 28.06 6.99
C LYS A 57 5.96 27.53 6.50
N GLU A 58 6.13 26.21 6.63
CA GLU A 58 7.37 25.53 6.27
C GLU A 58 7.03 24.17 5.62
N PRO A 59 6.72 24.16 4.31
CA PRO A 59 6.35 22.91 3.63
C PRO A 59 7.52 21.94 3.55
N VAL A 60 7.25 20.66 3.90
CA VAL A 60 8.18 19.54 3.84
C VAL A 60 7.63 18.49 2.88
N LEU A 61 8.46 18.01 1.96
CA LEU A 61 8.13 16.91 1.09
C LEU A 61 8.49 15.59 1.76
N VAL A 62 7.59 14.62 1.65
CA VAL A 62 7.80 13.24 2.11
C VAL A 62 7.69 12.33 0.89
N SER A 63 8.62 11.42 0.71
CA SER A 63 8.61 10.48 -0.41
C SER A 63 8.66 9.04 0.09
N GLY A 64 8.00 8.14 -0.64
CA GLY A 64 8.02 6.71 -0.43
C GLY A 64 8.11 5.97 -1.76
N THR A 65 8.86 4.89 -1.80
CA THR A 65 8.93 3.98 -2.94
C THR A 65 8.78 2.56 -2.44
N ASP A 66 7.99 1.77 -3.16
CA ASP A 66 7.78 0.35 -2.86
C ASP A 66 7.28 -0.37 -4.11
N GLY A 67 7.24 -1.69 -4.07
CA GLY A 67 6.72 -2.52 -5.14
C GLY A 67 5.60 -3.45 -4.65
N VAL A 68 4.99 -4.17 -5.59
CA VAL A 68 3.96 -5.18 -5.26
C VAL A 68 4.59 -6.42 -4.63
N GLY A 69 5.82 -6.75 -5.02
CA GLY A 69 6.48 -7.95 -4.59
C GLY A 69 5.86 -9.22 -5.18
N THR A 70 6.04 -10.35 -4.51
CA THR A 70 5.67 -11.67 -5.07
C THR A 70 4.18 -11.97 -5.11
N LYS A 71 3.31 -11.07 -4.63
CA LYS A 71 1.86 -11.13 -4.83
C LYS A 71 1.47 -11.10 -6.31
N GLN A 72 2.23 -10.40 -7.15
CA GLN A 72 2.00 -10.34 -8.59
C GLN A 72 2.00 -11.73 -9.25
N ARG A 73 2.69 -12.74 -8.67
CA ARG A 73 2.62 -14.11 -9.18
C ARG A 73 1.21 -14.71 -9.07
N ILE A 74 0.44 -14.34 -8.05
CA ILE A 74 -0.95 -14.76 -7.94
C ILE A 74 -1.77 -14.11 -9.07
N ALA A 75 -1.55 -12.82 -9.36
CA ALA A 75 -2.22 -12.13 -10.45
C ALA A 75 -1.95 -12.79 -11.81
N GLN A 76 -0.71 -13.23 -12.05
CA GLN A 76 -0.33 -13.97 -13.26
C GLN A 76 -1.04 -15.33 -13.34
N LEU A 77 -1.08 -16.10 -12.23
CA LEU A 77 -1.68 -17.43 -12.20
C LEU A 77 -3.20 -17.42 -12.41
N VAL A 78 -3.90 -16.37 -11.98
CA VAL A 78 -5.35 -16.22 -12.16
C VAL A 78 -5.73 -15.27 -13.29
N ASP A 79 -4.76 -14.73 -14.02
CA ASP A 79 -4.93 -13.76 -15.11
C ASP A 79 -5.79 -12.55 -14.71
N LYS A 80 -5.49 -11.98 -13.50
CA LYS A 80 -6.20 -10.82 -12.94
C LYS A 80 -5.20 -9.76 -12.50
N HIS A 81 -5.06 -8.70 -13.28
CA HIS A 81 -3.98 -7.71 -13.15
C HIS A 81 -4.44 -6.32 -12.66
N ASP A 82 -5.75 -6.10 -12.49
CA ASP A 82 -6.34 -4.80 -12.12
C ASP A 82 -6.22 -4.46 -10.63
N THR A 83 -5.84 -5.41 -9.78
CA THR A 83 -5.76 -5.22 -8.32
C THR A 83 -4.37 -4.85 -7.81
N VAL A 84 -3.32 -5.41 -8.41
CA VAL A 84 -1.93 -5.24 -7.93
C VAL A 84 -1.42 -3.80 -8.08
N GLY A 85 -1.99 -3.03 -8.99
CA GLY A 85 -1.72 -1.59 -9.09
C GLY A 85 -2.18 -0.81 -7.85
N ILE A 86 -3.30 -1.22 -7.25
CA ILE A 86 -3.77 -0.66 -5.96
C ILE A 86 -2.79 -1.00 -4.85
N ASP A 87 -2.27 -2.23 -4.81
CA ASP A 87 -1.25 -2.64 -3.85
C ASP A 87 -0.01 -1.75 -3.95
N CYS A 88 0.49 -1.53 -5.17
CA CYS A 88 1.66 -0.69 -5.43
C CYS A 88 1.48 0.73 -4.85
N VAL A 89 0.34 1.37 -5.13
CA VAL A 89 0.04 2.70 -4.61
C VAL A 89 -0.09 2.67 -3.09
N ALA A 90 -0.84 1.71 -2.55
CA ALA A 90 -1.11 1.60 -1.11
C ALA A 90 0.17 1.47 -0.29
N MET A 91 1.13 0.66 -0.74
CA MET A 91 2.41 0.46 -0.05
C MET A 91 3.17 1.79 0.08
N CYS A 92 3.16 2.63 -0.97
CA CYS A 92 3.86 3.91 -0.95
C CYS A 92 3.09 4.99 -0.15
N VAL A 93 1.78 5.16 -0.39
CA VAL A 93 1.03 6.28 0.21
C VAL A 93 0.68 6.07 1.69
N ASN A 94 0.55 4.81 2.12
CA ASN A 94 0.34 4.51 3.53
C ASN A 94 1.59 4.79 4.37
N ASP A 95 2.79 4.66 3.80
CA ASP A 95 4.03 5.07 4.48
C ASP A 95 4.14 6.59 4.60
N ILE A 96 3.75 7.32 3.55
CA ILE A 96 3.72 8.79 3.56
C ILE A 96 2.80 9.31 4.65
N ILE A 97 1.60 8.72 4.81
CA ILE A 97 0.66 9.16 5.85
C ILE A 97 1.16 8.88 7.26
N CYS A 98 2.06 7.91 7.47
CA CYS A 98 2.70 7.67 8.77
C CYS A 98 3.54 8.86 9.25
N CYS A 99 3.96 9.73 8.34
CA CYS A 99 4.63 11.01 8.66
C CYS A 99 3.66 12.18 8.84
N GLY A 100 2.35 11.98 8.62
CA GLY A 100 1.35 13.05 8.62
C GLY A 100 1.24 13.80 7.30
N ALA A 101 1.92 13.34 6.24
CA ALA A 101 1.93 14.01 4.94
C ALA A 101 0.74 13.56 4.07
N LYS A 102 0.18 14.51 3.31
CA LYS A 102 -0.83 14.24 2.29
C LYS A 102 -0.13 13.87 0.98
N PRO A 103 -0.35 12.67 0.42
CA PRO A 103 0.12 12.33 -0.92
C PRO A 103 -0.41 13.33 -1.96
N ILE A 104 0.45 13.77 -2.87
CA ILE A 104 0.10 14.75 -3.92
C ILE A 104 0.25 14.18 -5.32
N PHE A 105 1.29 13.38 -5.57
CA PHE A 105 1.43 12.67 -6.84
C PHE A 105 2.13 11.33 -6.70
N PHE A 106 1.98 10.52 -7.75
CA PHE A 106 2.51 9.18 -7.88
C PHE A 106 3.15 8.99 -9.26
N LEU A 107 4.19 8.17 -9.31
CA LEU A 107 4.83 7.66 -10.52
C LEU A 107 4.93 6.15 -10.41
N ASP A 108 4.71 5.42 -11.50
CA ASP A 108 4.92 3.99 -11.55
C ASP A 108 6.12 3.61 -12.45
N TYR A 109 6.66 2.43 -12.21
CA TYR A 109 7.62 1.78 -13.09
C TYR A 109 7.17 0.34 -13.33
N ILE A 110 6.94 -0.01 -14.58
CA ILE A 110 6.55 -1.35 -15.01
C ILE A 110 7.69 -1.94 -15.85
N ALA A 111 8.41 -2.91 -15.26
CA ALA A 111 9.30 -3.79 -16.01
C ALA A 111 8.49 -4.96 -16.53
N ILE A 112 8.55 -5.29 -17.81
CA ILE A 112 7.74 -6.35 -18.42
C ILE A 112 8.56 -7.16 -19.42
N GLY A 113 8.40 -8.48 -19.43
CA GLY A 113 9.13 -9.35 -20.34
C GLY A 113 8.74 -9.13 -21.80
N LYS A 114 7.44 -8.96 -22.07
CA LYS A 114 6.86 -8.61 -23.35
C LYS A 114 5.75 -7.60 -23.19
N ASN A 115 5.79 -6.52 -23.94
CA ASN A 115 4.78 -5.46 -23.86
C ASN A 115 3.48 -5.90 -24.54
N GLU A 116 2.47 -6.15 -23.71
CA GLU A 116 1.08 -6.40 -24.11
C GLU A 116 0.24 -5.18 -23.69
N PRO A 117 -0.19 -4.32 -24.65
CA PRO A 117 -0.81 -3.02 -24.34
C PRO A 117 -2.01 -3.09 -23.40
N GLU A 118 -2.86 -4.10 -23.56
CA GLU A 118 -4.06 -4.31 -22.75
C GLU A 118 -3.70 -4.71 -21.30
N LYS A 119 -2.69 -5.57 -21.13
CA LYS A 119 -2.19 -5.98 -19.82
C LYS A 119 -1.57 -4.79 -19.08
N VAL A 120 -0.71 -4.02 -19.77
CA VAL A 120 -0.12 -2.80 -19.20
C VAL A 120 -1.20 -1.79 -18.82
N ALA A 121 -2.19 -1.55 -19.70
CA ALA A 121 -3.31 -0.66 -19.39
C ALA A 121 -4.14 -1.15 -18.20
N THR A 122 -4.28 -2.47 -18.02
CA THR A 122 -4.96 -3.07 -16.87
C THR A 122 -4.17 -2.86 -15.57
N LEU A 123 -2.85 -3.06 -15.58
CA LEU A 123 -1.98 -2.74 -14.44
C LEU A 123 -2.10 -1.26 -14.04
N VAL A 124 -1.98 -0.35 -15.02
CA VAL A 124 -2.12 1.10 -14.79
C VAL A 124 -3.52 1.48 -14.34
N SER A 125 -4.57 0.74 -14.75
CA SER A 125 -5.92 0.98 -14.22
C SER A 125 -6.02 0.78 -12.71
N GLY A 126 -5.31 -0.23 -12.18
CA GLY A 126 -5.17 -0.47 -10.75
C GLY A 126 -4.37 0.63 -10.05
N VAL A 127 -3.26 1.07 -10.65
CA VAL A 127 -2.47 2.21 -10.13
C VAL A 127 -3.34 3.48 -10.07
N ALA A 128 -4.07 3.78 -11.14
CA ALA A 128 -4.96 4.92 -11.19
C ALA A 128 -6.07 4.83 -10.12
N GLU A 129 -6.63 3.65 -9.90
CA GLU A 129 -7.63 3.43 -8.84
C GLU A 129 -7.04 3.71 -7.45
N GLY A 130 -5.83 3.21 -7.17
CA GLY A 130 -5.13 3.50 -5.91
C GLY A 130 -4.87 5.00 -5.73
N CYS A 131 -4.49 5.72 -6.79
CA CYS A 131 -4.32 7.17 -6.78
C CYS A 131 -5.64 7.92 -6.49
N VAL A 132 -6.76 7.50 -7.08
CA VAL A 132 -8.09 8.06 -6.79
C VAL A 132 -8.47 7.84 -5.32
N GLN A 133 -8.24 6.65 -4.78
CA GLN A 133 -8.53 6.32 -3.39
C GLN A 133 -7.69 7.18 -2.44
N SER A 134 -6.40 7.35 -2.69
CA SER A 134 -5.50 8.18 -1.87
C SER A 134 -5.70 9.69 -2.09
N GLY A 135 -6.26 10.09 -3.23
CA GLY A 135 -6.44 11.50 -3.60
C GLY A 135 -5.18 12.16 -4.13
N CYS A 136 -4.24 11.39 -4.69
CA CYS A 136 -3.07 11.89 -5.40
C CYS A 136 -3.22 11.71 -6.93
N ALA A 137 -2.39 12.40 -7.70
CA ALA A 137 -2.40 12.30 -9.15
C ALA A 137 -1.35 11.33 -9.67
N LEU A 138 -1.69 10.48 -10.63
CA LEU A 138 -0.72 9.73 -11.43
C LEU A 138 -0.23 10.67 -12.55
N ILE A 139 0.97 11.24 -12.40
CA ILE A 139 1.48 12.30 -13.29
C ILE A 139 2.53 11.82 -14.29
N GLY A 140 2.92 10.57 -14.23
CA GLY A 140 3.90 9.96 -15.12
C GLY A 140 4.24 8.55 -14.67
N GLY A 141 5.12 7.93 -15.40
CA GLY A 141 5.62 6.59 -15.15
C GLY A 141 6.50 6.10 -16.30
N GLU A 142 6.94 4.87 -16.22
CA GLU A 142 7.75 4.22 -17.26
C GLU A 142 7.30 2.78 -17.45
N THR A 143 7.28 2.33 -18.71
CA THR A 143 7.09 0.93 -19.04
C THR A 143 8.28 0.48 -19.90
N ALA A 144 9.06 -0.47 -19.37
CA ALA A 144 10.26 -0.97 -20.02
C ALA A 144 10.15 -2.46 -20.35
N GLU A 145 10.34 -2.82 -21.64
CA GLU A 145 10.48 -4.21 -22.05
C GLU A 145 11.89 -4.74 -21.73
N HIS A 146 11.93 -5.95 -21.18
CA HIS A 146 13.17 -6.63 -20.77
C HIS A 146 13.32 -7.99 -21.49
N PRO A 147 13.37 -8.01 -22.84
CA PRO A 147 13.49 -9.26 -23.57
C PRO A 147 14.79 -9.99 -23.23
N GLY A 148 14.67 -11.30 -22.95
CA GLY A 148 15.83 -12.14 -22.60
C GLY A 148 16.30 -12.03 -21.14
N THR A 149 15.82 -11.06 -20.37
CA THR A 149 16.12 -10.93 -18.93
C THR A 149 14.92 -11.25 -18.04
N MET A 150 13.70 -11.08 -18.58
CA MET A 150 12.46 -11.51 -17.94
C MET A 150 11.73 -12.50 -18.85
N ALA A 151 10.98 -13.44 -18.29
CA ALA A 151 10.08 -14.28 -19.06
C ALA A 151 8.98 -13.42 -19.72
N ALA A 152 8.47 -13.86 -20.88
CA ALA A 152 7.52 -13.05 -21.66
C ALA A 152 6.27 -12.63 -20.85
N ASP A 153 5.79 -13.51 -19.96
CA ASP A 153 4.59 -13.27 -19.16
C ASP A 153 4.86 -12.57 -17.82
N ASP A 154 6.15 -12.38 -17.48
CA ASP A 154 6.55 -11.77 -16.23
C ASP A 154 6.52 -10.24 -16.31
N TYR A 155 6.21 -9.62 -15.19
CA TYR A 155 6.35 -8.19 -14.96
C TYR A 155 6.72 -7.92 -13.51
N ASP A 156 7.27 -6.74 -13.27
CA ASP A 156 7.43 -6.15 -11.94
C ASP A 156 6.85 -4.75 -11.94
N LEU A 157 6.16 -4.40 -10.85
CA LEU A 157 5.48 -3.13 -10.69
C LEU A 157 5.94 -2.48 -9.39
N ALA A 158 6.56 -1.33 -9.54
CA ALA A 158 6.99 -0.48 -8.44
C ALA A 158 6.42 0.93 -8.59
N GLY A 159 6.38 1.67 -7.49
CA GLY A 159 5.86 3.01 -7.44
C GLY A 159 6.71 3.95 -6.62
N PHE A 160 6.50 5.23 -6.87
CA PHE A 160 7.10 6.33 -6.14
C PHE A 160 6.03 7.38 -5.87
N ALA A 161 5.80 7.67 -4.60
CA ALA A 161 4.84 8.68 -4.16
C ALA A 161 5.56 9.87 -3.52
N VAL A 162 5.00 11.05 -3.70
CA VAL A 162 5.41 12.25 -2.99
C VAL A 162 4.20 12.82 -2.26
N GLY A 163 4.39 13.16 -1.00
CA GLY A 163 3.44 13.88 -0.17
C GLY A 163 4.01 15.18 0.35
N ILE A 164 3.15 16.00 0.93
CA ILE A 164 3.51 17.29 1.50
C ILE A 164 2.87 17.46 2.89
N VAL A 165 3.61 18.06 3.80
CA VAL A 165 3.15 18.39 5.16
C VAL A 165 3.80 19.68 5.61
N ASP A 166 3.11 20.50 6.42
CA ASP A 166 3.77 21.58 7.12
C ASP A 166 4.65 21.00 8.24
N ARG A 167 5.87 21.52 8.44
CA ARG A 167 6.80 21.04 9.45
C ARG A 167 6.16 20.90 10.83
N GLU A 168 5.33 21.86 11.23
CA GLU A 168 4.64 21.84 12.52
C GLU A 168 3.57 20.74 12.65
N LYS A 169 3.15 20.12 11.52
CA LYS A 169 2.15 19.06 11.46
C LYS A 169 2.75 17.66 11.24
N ILE A 170 4.07 17.57 11.12
CA ILE A 170 4.75 16.26 11.13
C ILE A 170 4.42 15.57 12.45
N ILE A 171 4.07 14.28 12.38
CA ILE A 171 3.77 13.50 13.61
C ILE A 171 5.00 13.48 14.50
N ASP A 172 4.86 14.06 15.69
CA ASP A 172 5.93 14.12 16.68
C ASP A 172 5.75 13.03 17.73
N HIS A 173 6.50 11.95 17.56
CA HIS A 173 6.48 10.80 18.46
C HIS A 173 6.89 11.14 19.90
N ASN A 174 7.66 12.24 20.11
CA ASN A 174 8.08 12.66 21.45
C ASN A 174 6.92 13.18 22.33
N ARG A 175 5.75 13.43 21.71
CA ARG A 175 4.52 13.77 22.45
C ARG A 175 3.82 12.57 23.05
N MET A 176 4.21 11.35 22.65
CA MET A 176 3.66 10.10 23.16
C MET A 176 3.98 9.93 24.64
N LYS A 177 3.02 9.43 25.41
CA LYS A 177 3.17 9.18 26.86
C LYS A 177 2.44 7.90 27.27
N ALA A 178 2.83 7.37 28.41
CA ALA A 178 2.08 6.26 29.01
C ALA A 178 0.63 6.66 29.24
N GLY A 179 -0.30 5.75 28.89
CA GLY A 179 -1.74 5.96 28.88
C GLY A 179 -2.30 6.37 27.52
N ASP A 180 -1.48 6.71 26.50
CA ASP A 180 -1.96 6.88 25.15
C ASP A 180 -2.53 5.55 24.61
N VAL A 181 -3.51 5.62 23.72
CA VAL A 181 -4.30 4.47 23.27
C VAL A 181 -3.83 4.00 21.90
N VAL A 182 -3.63 2.69 21.77
CA VAL A 182 -3.31 2.07 20.48
C VAL A 182 -4.61 1.64 19.78
N ILE A 183 -4.86 2.22 18.60
CA ILE A 183 -6.05 2.01 17.77
C ILE A 183 -5.65 1.22 16.55
N ALA A 184 -6.34 0.11 16.26
CA ALA A 184 -6.18 -0.68 15.05
C ALA A 184 -7.14 -0.22 13.96
N LEU A 185 -6.64 -0.17 12.74
CA LEU A 185 -7.42 -0.05 11.51
C LEU A 185 -7.38 -1.40 10.79
N PRO A 186 -8.53 -2.08 10.61
CA PRO A 186 -8.58 -3.38 9.96
C PRO A 186 -7.95 -3.39 8.57
N SER A 187 -7.19 -4.44 8.28
CA SER A 187 -6.71 -4.73 6.93
C SER A 187 -7.83 -5.32 6.06
N SER A 188 -7.63 -5.33 4.76
CA SER A 188 -8.50 -6.05 3.81
C SER A 188 -8.20 -7.54 3.72
N GLY A 189 -7.08 -7.98 4.29
CA GLY A 189 -6.52 -9.32 4.23
C GLY A 189 -5.00 -9.26 4.42
N ILE A 190 -4.28 -10.07 3.69
CA ILE A 190 -2.81 -10.18 3.80
C ILE A 190 -2.10 -8.88 3.37
N HIS A 191 -2.72 -8.06 2.54
CA HIS A 191 -2.14 -6.91 1.86
C HIS A 191 -1.13 -7.33 0.79
N SER A 192 0.13 -6.84 0.86
CA SER A 192 1.15 -7.15 -0.16
C SER A 192 2.48 -7.67 0.43
N ASN A 193 2.48 -8.11 1.69
CA ASN A 193 3.67 -8.61 2.38
C ASN A 193 3.54 -10.10 2.73
N GLY A 194 4.69 -10.79 2.83
CA GLY A 194 4.74 -12.19 3.23
C GLY A 194 4.31 -13.19 2.14
N TYR A 195 4.13 -12.75 0.89
CA TYR A 195 3.63 -13.59 -0.20
C TYR A 195 4.56 -14.73 -0.61
N SER A 196 5.86 -14.66 -0.35
CA SER A 196 6.76 -15.81 -0.55
C SER A 196 6.37 -16.99 0.34
N LEU A 197 5.97 -16.72 1.60
CA LEU A 197 5.48 -17.75 2.52
C LEU A 197 4.05 -18.21 2.12
N VAL A 198 3.16 -17.28 1.75
CA VAL A 198 1.81 -17.59 1.23
C VAL A 198 1.90 -18.56 0.07
N ARG A 199 2.72 -18.27 -0.94
CA ARG A 199 2.91 -19.09 -2.13
C ARG A 199 3.41 -20.50 -1.79
N LYS A 200 4.32 -20.59 -0.84
CA LYS A 200 4.84 -21.88 -0.35
C LYS A 200 3.78 -22.67 0.40
N VAL A 201 3.06 -22.04 1.34
CA VAL A 201 2.07 -22.72 2.21
C VAL A 201 0.90 -23.26 1.40
N PHE A 202 0.36 -22.45 0.50
CA PHE A 202 -0.77 -22.86 -0.35
C PHE A 202 -0.34 -23.59 -1.62
N ASN A 203 0.98 -23.75 -1.87
CA ASN A 203 1.50 -24.41 -3.08
C ASN A 203 0.86 -23.84 -4.36
N VAL A 204 0.80 -22.52 -4.48
CA VAL A 204 -0.01 -21.80 -5.47
C VAL A 204 0.27 -22.13 -6.93
N GLU A 205 1.48 -22.62 -7.24
CA GLU A 205 1.86 -23.05 -8.60
C GLU A 205 1.11 -24.33 -9.05
N HIS A 206 0.51 -25.06 -8.11
CA HIS A 206 -0.17 -26.33 -8.37
C HIS A 206 -1.58 -26.39 -7.76
N ALA A 207 -1.95 -25.43 -6.92
CA ALA A 207 -3.26 -25.36 -6.31
C ALA A 207 -4.32 -24.87 -7.30
N ASP A 208 -5.55 -25.32 -7.15
CA ASP A 208 -6.70 -24.73 -7.83
C ASP A 208 -7.09 -23.42 -7.12
N LEU A 209 -6.58 -22.30 -7.64
CA LEU A 209 -6.88 -20.97 -7.09
C LEU A 209 -8.33 -20.53 -7.32
N GLY A 210 -9.05 -21.20 -8.24
CA GLY A 210 -10.47 -20.97 -8.49
C GLY A 210 -11.41 -21.76 -7.58
N ALA A 211 -10.88 -22.69 -6.78
CA ALA A 211 -11.70 -23.47 -5.84
C ALA A 211 -12.25 -22.59 -4.72
N HIS A 212 -13.56 -22.70 -4.44
CA HIS A 212 -14.21 -22.04 -3.31
C HIS A 212 -13.74 -22.64 -1.98
N ILE A 213 -13.42 -21.79 -1.02
CA ILE A 213 -13.04 -22.19 0.34
C ILE A 213 -14.09 -21.66 1.32
N ASP A 214 -14.87 -22.57 1.92
CA ASP A 214 -15.98 -22.19 2.83
C ASP A 214 -15.53 -21.32 4.00
N GLU A 215 -14.34 -21.60 4.57
CA GLU A 215 -13.75 -20.83 5.67
C GLU A 215 -13.46 -19.36 5.29
N LEU A 216 -13.22 -19.07 4.00
CA LEU A 216 -12.96 -17.75 3.45
C LEU A 216 -14.21 -17.09 2.85
N GLY A 217 -15.21 -17.90 2.47
CA GLY A 217 -16.41 -17.44 1.77
C GLY A 217 -16.16 -16.97 0.32
N CYS A 218 -15.00 -17.30 -0.25
CA CYS A 218 -14.60 -16.95 -1.61
C CYS A 218 -13.55 -17.94 -2.13
N THR A 219 -13.07 -17.76 -3.37
CA THR A 219 -11.96 -18.56 -3.88
C THR A 219 -10.63 -18.15 -3.26
N LEU A 220 -9.65 -19.06 -3.26
CA LEU A 220 -8.31 -18.74 -2.75
C LEU A 220 -7.68 -17.60 -3.57
N GLY A 221 -7.84 -17.60 -4.89
CA GLY A 221 -7.34 -16.54 -5.76
C GLY A 221 -7.94 -15.17 -5.44
N GLU A 222 -9.26 -15.10 -5.20
CA GLU A 222 -9.93 -13.86 -4.80
C GLU A 222 -9.41 -13.34 -3.46
N GLU A 223 -9.26 -14.21 -2.46
CA GLU A 223 -8.72 -13.83 -1.15
C GLU A 223 -7.29 -13.30 -1.27
N LEU A 224 -6.41 -14.03 -1.99
CA LEU A 224 -5.00 -13.67 -2.14
C LEU A 224 -4.79 -12.41 -3.01
N LEU A 225 -5.75 -12.05 -3.85
CA LEU A 225 -5.71 -10.83 -4.66
C LEU A 225 -6.47 -9.65 -4.06
N ARG A 226 -7.01 -9.76 -2.84
CA ARG A 226 -7.62 -8.60 -2.17
C ARG A 226 -6.61 -7.45 -2.13
N PRO A 227 -6.94 -6.26 -2.68
CA PRO A 227 -6.01 -5.14 -2.67
C PRO A 227 -5.67 -4.68 -1.26
N THR A 228 -4.46 -4.22 -1.09
CA THR A 228 -4.03 -3.51 0.12
C THR A 228 -4.91 -2.30 0.34
N LYS A 229 -5.38 -2.12 1.57
CA LYS A 229 -6.25 -1.01 1.92
C LYS A 229 -5.47 0.30 1.98
N ILE A 230 -6.05 1.36 1.43
CA ILE A 230 -5.50 2.72 1.46
C ILE A 230 -6.16 3.49 2.61
N TYR A 231 -5.34 3.97 3.55
CA TYR A 231 -5.81 4.62 4.79
C TYR A 231 -5.71 6.15 4.75
N VAL A 232 -5.24 6.74 3.65
CA VAL A 232 -4.85 8.17 3.56
C VAL A 232 -5.97 9.10 4.01
N LYS A 233 -7.13 9.06 3.37
CA LYS A 233 -8.23 10.01 3.64
C LYS A 233 -8.76 9.92 5.08
N PRO A 234 -9.10 8.72 5.61
CA PRO A 234 -9.59 8.61 6.97
C PRO A 234 -8.56 8.98 8.03
N VAL A 235 -7.27 8.68 7.81
CA VAL A 235 -6.21 9.03 8.76
C VAL A 235 -5.95 10.53 8.78
N LEU A 236 -5.91 11.20 7.62
CA LEU A 236 -5.85 12.67 7.57
C LEU A 236 -7.02 13.33 8.32
N ALA A 237 -8.24 12.82 8.12
CA ALA A 237 -9.42 13.33 8.83
C ALA A 237 -9.32 13.12 10.36
N ALA A 238 -8.77 11.98 10.81
CA ALA A 238 -8.52 11.74 12.23
C ALA A 238 -7.50 12.71 12.82
N MET A 239 -6.41 12.98 12.09
CA MET A 239 -5.37 13.95 12.51
C MET A 239 -5.88 15.39 12.64
N GLU A 240 -6.92 15.75 11.89
CA GLU A 240 -7.57 17.07 12.02
C GLU A 240 -8.43 17.19 13.30
N LYS A 241 -8.88 16.07 13.86
CA LYS A 241 -9.84 16.03 14.97
C LYS A 241 -9.24 15.61 16.30
N ALA A 242 -8.09 14.92 16.29
CA ALA A 242 -7.51 14.28 17.46
C ALA A 242 -5.99 14.44 17.47
N ALA A 243 -5.40 14.48 18.65
CA ALA A 243 -3.96 14.43 18.82
C ALA A 243 -3.46 12.98 18.55
N ILE A 244 -2.85 12.80 17.39
CA ILE A 244 -2.20 11.54 16.98
C ILE A 244 -0.71 11.69 17.22
N HIS A 245 -0.15 10.81 18.06
CA HIS A 245 1.25 10.83 18.46
C HIS A 245 2.10 9.82 17.72
N GLY A 246 1.48 8.84 17.04
CA GLY A 246 2.17 7.84 16.25
C GLY A 246 1.23 7.20 15.24
N VAL A 247 1.78 6.81 14.10
CA VAL A 247 1.11 6.00 13.08
C VAL A 247 2.09 4.97 12.56
N SER A 248 1.66 3.72 12.42
CA SER A 248 2.47 2.65 11.86
C SER A 248 1.70 1.87 10.81
N HIS A 249 2.23 1.79 9.60
CA HIS A 249 1.77 0.90 8.54
C HIS A 249 2.33 -0.49 8.80
N ILE A 250 1.46 -1.49 8.97
CA ILE A 250 1.89 -2.86 9.30
C ILE A 250 2.17 -3.62 8.00
N THR A 251 3.44 -3.66 7.63
CA THR A 251 4.00 -4.28 6.43
C THR A 251 4.84 -5.51 6.76
N GLY A 252 5.82 -5.85 5.94
CA GLY A 252 6.82 -6.88 6.25
C GLY A 252 7.51 -6.60 7.58
N GLY A 253 7.77 -7.66 8.38
CA GLY A 253 8.20 -7.54 9.76
C GLY A 253 7.05 -7.41 10.78
N GLY A 254 5.79 -7.29 10.31
CA GLY A 254 4.59 -7.36 11.15
C GLY A 254 4.56 -6.34 12.29
N PHE A 255 3.99 -6.74 13.41
CA PHE A 255 3.87 -5.91 14.61
C PHE A 255 5.23 -5.57 15.22
N TYR A 256 6.14 -6.53 15.25
CA TYR A 256 7.43 -6.42 15.96
C TYR A 256 8.40 -5.44 15.29
N GLU A 257 8.30 -5.21 13.98
CA GLU A 257 9.22 -4.29 13.29
C GLU A 257 8.56 -2.96 12.92
N ASN A 258 7.22 -2.90 12.75
CA ASN A 258 6.58 -1.67 12.28
C ASN A 258 6.09 -0.78 13.43
N ILE A 259 5.46 -1.33 14.47
CA ILE A 259 5.00 -0.54 15.62
C ILE A 259 6.17 0.18 16.31
N PRO A 260 7.32 -0.47 16.55
CA PRO A 260 8.48 0.17 17.19
C PRO A 260 9.02 1.42 16.51
N ARG A 261 8.77 1.59 15.20
CA ARG A 261 9.29 2.76 14.44
C ARG A 261 8.73 4.09 14.94
N CYS A 262 7.54 4.07 15.54
CA CYS A 262 6.92 5.28 16.09
C CYS A 262 6.98 5.35 17.63
N ILE A 263 7.53 4.35 18.32
CA ILE A 263 7.58 4.31 19.79
C ILE A 263 8.90 4.92 20.29
N PRO A 264 8.87 5.99 21.10
CA PRO A 264 10.07 6.54 21.75
C PRO A 264 10.71 5.56 22.75
N ASP A 265 11.97 5.81 23.10
CA ASP A 265 12.66 5.04 24.14
C ASP A 265 11.99 5.22 25.50
N GLY A 266 11.93 4.16 26.28
CA GLY A 266 11.25 4.14 27.59
C GLY A 266 9.75 3.92 27.54
N LEU A 267 9.16 3.80 26.33
CA LEU A 267 7.74 3.48 26.12
C LEU A 267 7.57 2.16 25.37
N CYS A 268 6.43 1.52 25.60
CA CYS A 268 6.04 0.24 25.01
C CYS A 268 4.59 0.29 24.58
N ALA A 269 4.29 -0.08 23.34
CA ALA A 269 2.94 -0.38 22.89
C ALA A 269 2.55 -1.79 23.40
N LYS A 270 1.73 -1.85 24.42
CA LYS A 270 1.18 -3.09 24.98
C LYS A 270 -0.10 -3.45 24.24
N ILE A 271 -0.05 -4.50 23.42
CA ILE A 271 -1.16 -4.96 22.57
C ILE A 271 -1.85 -6.16 23.22
N GLU A 272 -3.15 -6.09 23.38
CA GLU A 272 -3.99 -7.19 23.86
C GLU A 272 -4.38 -8.08 22.67
N LYS A 273 -3.81 -9.29 22.57
CA LYS A 273 -4.10 -10.25 21.47
C LYS A 273 -5.59 -10.57 21.37
N SER A 274 -6.28 -10.65 22.49
CA SER A 274 -7.72 -10.93 22.54
C SER A 274 -8.60 -9.83 21.92
N ALA A 275 -8.07 -8.61 21.78
CA ALA A 275 -8.75 -7.51 21.11
C ALA A 275 -8.59 -7.53 19.59
N LEU A 276 -7.64 -8.30 19.06
CA LEU A 276 -7.37 -8.35 17.61
C LEU A 276 -8.47 -9.11 16.87
N ARG A 277 -8.90 -8.56 15.73
CA ARG A 277 -9.87 -9.18 14.82
C ARG A 277 -9.12 -9.84 13.67
N ILE A 278 -8.67 -11.08 13.88
CA ILE A 278 -7.83 -11.81 12.93
C ILE A 278 -8.70 -12.49 11.87
N PRO A 279 -8.59 -12.11 10.58
CA PRO A 279 -9.30 -12.77 9.48
C PRO A 279 -8.90 -14.25 9.30
N PRO A 280 -9.82 -15.12 8.82
CA PRO A 280 -9.60 -16.56 8.69
C PRO A 280 -8.36 -16.94 7.87
N ILE A 281 -7.97 -16.14 6.89
CA ILE A 281 -6.79 -16.42 6.05
C ILE A 281 -5.51 -16.57 6.88
N PHE A 282 -5.34 -15.79 7.96
CA PHE A 282 -4.14 -15.87 8.82
C PHE A 282 -4.13 -17.15 9.66
N THR A 283 -5.29 -17.56 10.19
CA THR A 283 -5.43 -18.83 10.92
C THR A 283 -5.18 -20.03 10.00
N MET A 284 -5.65 -19.93 8.77
CA MET A 284 -5.41 -20.94 7.74
C MET A 284 -3.93 -21.04 7.38
N LEU A 285 -3.26 -19.89 7.14
CA LEU A 285 -1.82 -19.83 6.89
C LEU A 285 -1.01 -20.45 8.03
N GLN A 286 -1.35 -20.08 9.27
CA GLN A 286 -0.68 -20.60 10.46
C GLN A 286 -0.81 -22.13 10.55
N ARG A 287 -2.04 -22.63 10.43
CA ARG A 287 -2.36 -24.07 10.52
C ARG A 287 -1.70 -24.88 9.40
N MET A 288 -1.87 -24.46 8.14
CA MET A 288 -1.35 -25.20 6.99
C MET A 288 0.16 -25.11 6.87
N GLY A 289 0.74 -23.96 7.21
CA GLY A 289 2.19 -23.73 7.17
C GLY A 289 2.93 -24.20 8.42
N ASN A 290 2.20 -24.64 9.47
CA ASN A 290 2.76 -24.92 10.80
C ASN A 290 3.69 -23.79 11.27
N VAL A 291 3.22 -22.53 11.08
CA VAL A 291 3.97 -21.32 11.40
C VAL A 291 3.77 -20.98 12.89
N SER A 292 4.83 -20.61 13.59
CA SER A 292 4.73 -20.21 14.99
C SER A 292 3.88 -18.91 15.12
N GLU A 293 3.21 -18.72 16.26
CA GLU A 293 2.47 -17.48 16.52
C GLU A 293 3.38 -16.25 16.39
N HIS A 294 4.59 -16.33 16.94
CA HIS A 294 5.59 -15.27 16.85
C HIS A 294 5.89 -14.93 15.37
N ASP A 295 6.15 -15.92 14.54
CA ASP A 295 6.48 -15.70 13.13
C ASP A 295 5.28 -15.15 12.35
N MET A 296 4.04 -15.52 12.72
CA MET A 296 2.85 -14.93 12.13
C MET A 296 2.79 -13.42 12.41
N PHE A 297 3.01 -12.98 13.66
CA PHE A 297 3.03 -11.56 14.02
C PHE A 297 4.29 -10.82 13.55
N ASN A 298 5.36 -11.54 13.23
CA ASN A 298 6.59 -10.97 12.66
C ASN A 298 6.60 -10.91 11.12
N THR A 299 5.62 -11.56 10.46
CA THR A 299 5.54 -11.59 8.99
C THR A 299 4.33 -10.84 8.47
N TYR A 300 3.19 -10.92 9.17
CA TYR A 300 1.89 -10.47 8.68
C TYR A 300 1.26 -9.38 9.55
N ASN A 301 0.31 -8.68 8.95
CA ASN A 301 -0.49 -7.66 9.63
C ASN A 301 -1.55 -8.23 10.58
N MET A 302 -1.81 -9.53 10.56
CA MET A 302 -2.76 -10.24 11.43
C MET A 302 -4.14 -9.57 11.53
N GLY A 303 -4.60 -8.95 10.44
CA GLY A 303 -5.89 -8.24 10.37
C GLY A 303 -5.84 -6.76 10.75
N THR A 304 -4.67 -6.24 11.14
CA THR A 304 -4.44 -4.84 11.46
C THR A 304 -3.48 -4.22 10.45
N GLY A 305 -4.00 -3.51 9.45
CA GLY A 305 -3.14 -2.95 8.40
C GLY A 305 -2.43 -1.67 8.81
N MET A 306 -2.99 -0.93 9.76
CA MET A 306 -2.38 0.29 10.31
C MET A 306 -2.73 0.44 11.79
N THR A 307 -1.83 1.01 12.58
CA THR A 307 -2.13 1.43 13.95
C THR A 307 -1.95 2.94 14.09
N LEU A 308 -2.84 3.57 14.86
CA LEU A 308 -2.70 4.94 15.33
C LEU A 308 -2.51 4.93 16.84
N ILE A 309 -1.62 5.80 17.32
CA ILE A 309 -1.48 6.06 18.76
C ILE A 309 -2.02 7.47 19.02
N ALA A 310 -3.12 7.52 19.78
CA ALA A 310 -3.81 8.75 20.09
C ALA A 310 -3.69 9.09 21.57
N ALA A 311 -3.69 10.38 21.90
CA ALA A 311 -3.86 10.83 23.28
C ALA A 311 -5.14 10.18 23.86
N LYS A 312 -5.08 9.75 25.11
CA LYS A 312 -6.20 9.04 25.78
C LYS A 312 -7.52 9.79 25.68
N GLU A 313 -7.48 11.10 25.91
CA GLU A 313 -8.61 12.01 25.83
C GLU A 313 -9.18 12.19 24.43
N ASP A 314 -8.42 11.82 23.39
CA ASP A 314 -8.76 12.01 21.98
C ASP A 314 -9.09 10.69 21.25
N ALA A 315 -8.89 9.55 21.90
CA ALA A 315 -9.07 8.23 21.27
C ALA A 315 -10.47 8.05 20.66
N ASP A 316 -11.53 8.42 21.38
CA ASP A 316 -12.90 8.30 20.89
C ASP A 316 -13.16 9.24 19.70
N ARG A 317 -12.58 10.45 19.70
CA ARG A 317 -12.69 11.40 18.59
C ARG A 317 -11.94 10.89 17.35
N ALA A 318 -10.77 10.30 17.56
CA ALA A 318 -10.01 9.68 16.46
C ALA A 318 -10.81 8.54 15.81
N ILE A 319 -11.36 7.62 16.64
CA ILE A 319 -12.19 6.50 16.16
C ILE A 319 -13.44 7.01 15.44
N ALA A 320 -14.12 8.03 15.98
CA ALA A 320 -15.29 8.60 15.34
C ALA A 320 -14.95 9.20 13.97
N ALA A 321 -13.87 10.00 13.87
CA ALA A 321 -13.42 10.59 12.61
C ALA A 321 -13.04 9.54 11.57
N LEU A 322 -12.37 8.45 11.97
CA LEU A 322 -12.07 7.31 11.09
C LEU A 322 -13.34 6.67 10.54
N LYS A 323 -14.34 6.39 11.42
CA LYS A 323 -15.60 5.77 11.04
C LYS A 323 -16.46 6.65 10.14
N GLU A 324 -16.53 7.95 10.40
CA GLU A 324 -17.21 8.93 9.56
C GLU A 324 -16.63 8.99 8.14
N ASN A 325 -15.35 8.65 7.99
CA ASN A 325 -14.67 8.55 6.70
C ASN A 325 -14.57 7.11 6.16
N GLY A 326 -15.45 6.22 6.61
CA GLY A 326 -15.62 4.85 6.10
C GLY A 326 -14.55 3.85 6.55
N GLN A 327 -13.72 4.22 7.54
CA GLN A 327 -12.68 3.35 8.10
C GLN A 327 -13.12 2.84 9.46
N ASP A 328 -13.36 1.53 9.59
CA ASP A 328 -13.56 0.93 10.92
C ASP A 328 -12.26 1.04 11.74
N ALA A 329 -12.42 1.26 13.03
CA ALA A 329 -11.32 1.40 13.97
C ALA A 329 -11.76 0.97 15.37
N TYR A 330 -10.81 0.40 16.14
CA TYR A 330 -11.06 -0.08 17.49
C TYR A 330 -9.77 -0.12 18.31
N VAL A 331 -9.91 -0.05 19.62
CA VAL A 331 -8.77 -0.10 20.55
C VAL A 331 -8.22 -1.52 20.64
N ILE A 332 -6.89 -1.65 20.60
CA ILE A 332 -6.18 -2.92 20.75
C ILE A 332 -5.16 -2.92 21.89
N GLY A 333 -4.95 -1.78 22.54
CA GLY A 333 -3.97 -1.69 23.61
C GLY A 333 -3.72 -0.25 24.05
N GLU A 334 -2.67 -0.10 24.84
CA GLU A 334 -2.23 1.18 25.37
C GLU A 334 -0.70 1.30 25.36
N VAL A 335 -0.22 2.52 25.44
CA VAL A 335 1.20 2.79 25.64
C VAL A 335 1.49 2.75 27.15
N VAL A 336 2.52 2.00 27.52
CA VAL A 336 3.00 1.88 28.91
C VAL A 336 4.50 2.22 28.99
N SER A 337 5.02 2.41 30.17
CA SER A 337 6.46 2.48 30.37
C SER A 337 7.08 1.09 30.18
N GLY A 338 8.18 1.00 29.44
CA GLY A 338 8.86 -0.27 29.17
C GLY A 338 10.16 -0.09 28.40
N GLU A 339 11.00 -1.10 28.43
CA GLU A 339 12.24 -1.15 27.64
C GLU A 339 12.00 -1.72 26.23
N GLU A 340 11.10 -2.70 26.12
CA GLU A 340 10.64 -3.22 24.83
C GLU A 340 9.64 -2.23 24.20
N LYS A 341 9.76 -2.01 22.90
CA LYS A 341 8.91 -1.04 22.19
C LYS A 341 7.50 -1.57 21.85
N VAL A 342 7.34 -2.89 21.82
CA VAL A 342 6.04 -3.55 21.61
C VAL A 342 5.99 -4.88 22.36
N THR A 343 4.86 -5.16 22.99
CA THR A 343 4.56 -6.45 23.63
C THR A 343 3.17 -6.91 23.22
N LEU A 344 3.01 -8.23 23.01
CA LEU A 344 1.73 -8.88 22.70
C LEU A 344 1.34 -9.75 23.90
N CYS A 345 0.19 -9.46 24.54
CA CYS A 345 -0.29 -10.13 25.76
C CYS A 345 -1.48 -11.04 25.47
#